data_a1b1a6008d24a43b316a1322f4c93e44
#
_entry.id   a1b1a6008d24a43b316a1322f4c93e44
#
_cell.length_a   1.000
_cell.length_b   1.000
_cell.length_c   1.000
_cell.angle_alpha   90.00
_cell.angle_beta   90.00
_cell.angle_gamma   90.00
#
_symmetry.space_group_name_H-M   'P 1'
#
loop_
_entity.id
_entity.type
_entity.pdbx_description
1 polymer ?
#
loop_
_entity_poly.entity_id
_entity_poly.type
_entity_poly.pdbx_seq_one_letter_code
_entity_poly.pdbx_strand_id
1 'polypeptide(L)'
;MSGVQDVAVADSYSGGSHLLQPGVLDTSHGVVLYLEDVTVTFDGFRALNKLSLSIDVGELRCIIGPNGAGKTTMMDVITGKTRPDSGKVFFGQTMDLTRMREPQIAQAGIGRKFQKPTVFESHTVEDNLRLALKDDRRARATLFWRDSAEERG
;
A
#
# COMPACT_ATOMS: atom_id res chain seq x y z
N MET A 1 -23.76 27.29 -21.79
CA MET A 1 -24.57 26.09 -21.61
C MET A 1 -23.86 24.96 -22.33
N SER A 2 -23.14 24.16 -21.61
CA SER A 2 -22.48 22.95 -22.14
C SER A 2 -22.51 21.93 -21.02
N GLY A 3 -23.35 20.91 -21.21
CA GLY A 3 -23.55 19.84 -20.25
C GLY A 3 -22.36 18.93 -20.21
N VAL A 4 -21.85 18.71 -19.01
CA VAL A 4 -20.96 17.61 -18.68
C VAL A 4 -21.83 16.36 -18.64
N GLN A 5 -21.66 15.47 -19.60
CA GLN A 5 -22.28 14.16 -19.56
C GLN A 5 -21.56 13.32 -18.53
N ASP A 6 -22.28 12.96 -17.47
CA ASP A 6 -21.91 11.90 -16.54
C ASP A 6 -21.76 10.59 -17.34
N VAL A 7 -20.54 10.11 -17.45
CA VAL A 7 -20.28 8.76 -17.93
C VAL A 7 -20.66 7.81 -16.82
N ALA A 8 -21.87 7.30 -16.87
CA ALA A 8 -22.28 6.15 -16.09
C ALA A 8 -21.45 4.94 -16.52
N VAL A 9 -20.54 4.49 -15.67
CA VAL A 9 -19.90 3.19 -15.82
C VAL A 9 -20.98 2.14 -15.57
N ALA A 10 -21.39 1.48 -16.65
CA ALA A 10 -22.42 0.48 -16.62
C ALA A 10 -21.99 -0.73 -15.76
N ASP A 11 -22.77 -0.94 -14.75
CA ASP A 11 -22.86 -2.10 -13.88
C ASP A 11 -23.00 -3.39 -14.69
N SER A 12 -22.01 -4.28 -14.62
CA SER A 12 -22.12 -5.65 -15.11
C SER A 12 -21.60 -6.69 -14.10
N TYR A 13 -21.71 -6.39 -12.81
CA TYR A 13 -21.52 -7.39 -11.76
C TYR A 13 -22.83 -7.62 -11.01
N SER A 14 -23.59 -8.64 -11.48
CA SER A 14 -24.72 -9.21 -10.77
C SER A 14 -24.22 -10.04 -9.58
N GLY A 15 -24.18 -9.43 -8.40
CA GLY A 15 -23.82 -10.15 -7.17
C GLY A 15 -23.79 -9.20 -5.96
N GLY A 16 -24.95 -9.03 -5.30
CA GLY A 16 -25.07 -8.48 -3.97
C GLY A 16 -24.69 -7.00 -3.84
N SER A 17 -25.64 -6.15 -3.54
CA SER A 17 -25.43 -4.74 -3.20
C SER A 17 -24.64 -4.59 -1.88
N HIS A 18 -23.33 -4.81 -1.91
CA HIS A 18 -22.45 -4.33 -0.87
C HIS A 18 -22.30 -2.82 -1.08
N LEU A 19 -23.06 -2.04 -0.30
CA LEU A 19 -22.90 -0.58 -0.25
C LEU A 19 -21.47 -0.28 0.19
N LEU A 20 -20.66 0.28 -0.70
CA LEU A 20 -19.31 0.77 -0.38
C LEU A 20 -19.44 1.80 0.75
N GLN A 21 -18.88 1.50 1.91
CA GLN A 21 -18.82 2.44 3.02
C GLN A 21 -17.52 3.23 2.94
N PRO A 22 -17.57 4.56 2.71
CA PRO A 22 -16.35 5.37 2.65
C PRO A 22 -15.50 5.19 3.91
N GLY A 23 -14.21 4.90 3.74
CA GLY A 23 -13.27 4.69 4.83
C GLY A 23 -13.26 3.28 5.44
N VAL A 24 -14.11 2.38 4.98
CA VAL A 24 -14.06 0.96 5.37
C VAL A 24 -13.20 0.21 4.35
N LEU A 25 -12.16 -0.48 4.84
CA LEU A 25 -11.30 -1.32 4.04
C LEU A 25 -12.01 -2.65 3.73
N ASP A 26 -12.37 -2.85 2.46
CA ASP A 26 -12.85 -4.14 1.98
C ASP A 26 -11.76 -4.79 1.10
N THR A 27 -11.27 -5.94 1.54
CA THR A 27 -10.27 -6.76 0.84
C THR A 27 -10.78 -8.18 0.61
N SER A 28 -12.07 -8.38 0.69
CA SER A 28 -12.68 -9.71 0.58
C SER A 28 -12.95 -10.13 -0.86
N HIS A 29 -13.17 -9.17 -1.75
CA HIS A 29 -13.51 -9.44 -3.16
C HIS A 29 -13.23 -8.22 -4.06
N GLY A 30 -13.17 -8.45 -5.37
CA GLY A 30 -13.00 -7.42 -6.38
C GLY A 30 -11.58 -6.80 -6.40
N VAL A 31 -11.48 -5.56 -6.86
CA VAL A 31 -10.22 -4.83 -6.98
C VAL A 31 -9.75 -4.38 -5.60
N VAL A 32 -8.57 -4.87 -5.18
CA VAL A 32 -7.96 -4.51 -3.89
C VAL A 32 -7.05 -3.28 -4.00
N LEU A 33 -6.42 -3.07 -5.16
CA LEU A 33 -5.56 -1.92 -5.40
C LEU A 33 -5.87 -1.33 -6.78
N TYR A 34 -6.09 -0.01 -6.84
CA TYR A 34 -6.38 0.69 -8.08
C TYR A 34 -5.58 1.99 -8.18
N LEU A 35 -4.82 2.11 -9.27
CA LEU A 35 -4.11 3.32 -9.67
C LEU A 35 -4.85 3.95 -10.83
N GLU A 36 -5.08 5.27 -10.77
CA GLU A 36 -5.77 6.04 -11.80
C GLU A 36 -4.90 7.20 -12.25
N ASP A 37 -4.48 7.18 -13.51
CA ASP A 37 -3.71 8.23 -14.19
C ASP A 37 -2.54 8.80 -13.39
N VAL A 38 -1.83 7.90 -12.67
CA VAL A 38 -0.72 8.28 -11.79
C VAL A 38 0.46 8.79 -12.60
N THR A 39 0.86 10.02 -12.33
CA THR A 39 2.02 10.67 -12.95
C THR A 39 3.02 11.06 -11.87
N VAL A 40 4.31 10.76 -12.11
CA VAL A 40 5.42 11.16 -11.24
C VAL A 40 6.57 11.68 -12.10
N THR A 41 7.07 12.85 -11.75
CA THR A 41 8.19 13.51 -12.41
C THR A 41 9.31 13.78 -11.41
N PHE A 42 10.54 13.45 -11.76
CA PHE A 42 11.74 13.80 -11.00
C PHE A 42 12.65 14.65 -11.88
N ASP A 43 12.98 15.86 -11.46
CA ASP A 43 13.93 16.77 -12.14
C ASP A 43 13.68 16.86 -13.67
N GLY A 44 12.40 16.94 -14.06
CA GLY A 44 11.98 16.99 -15.47
C GLY A 44 11.88 15.63 -16.17
N PHE A 45 12.36 14.55 -15.57
CA PHE A 45 12.16 13.20 -16.07
C PHE A 45 10.85 12.61 -15.55
N ARG A 46 9.97 12.22 -16.47
CA ARG A 46 8.69 11.59 -16.13
C ARG A 46 8.86 10.09 -15.91
N ALA A 47 8.93 9.69 -14.65
CA ALA A 47 9.11 8.31 -14.24
C ALA A 47 7.83 7.47 -14.39
N LEU A 48 6.64 8.07 -14.14
CA LEU A 48 5.33 7.51 -14.45
C LEU A 48 4.55 8.51 -15.27
N ASN A 49 3.84 8.04 -16.29
CA ASN A 49 3.05 8.88 -17.18
C ASN A 49 1.64 8.32 -17.32
N LYS A 50 0.70 8.86 -16.54
CA LYS A 50 -0.71 8.44 -16.50
C LYS A 50 -0.85 6.92 -16.37
N LEU A 51 -0.12 6.34 -15.41
CA LEU A 51 -0.20 4.92 -15.13
C LEU A 51 -1.54 4.58 -14.49
N SER A 52 -2.28 3.70 -15.14
CA SER A 52 -3.49 3.09 -14.57
C SER A 52 -3.29 1.59 -14.45
N LEU A 53 -3.64 1.03 -13.29
CA LEU A 53 -3.44 -0.38 -12.95
C LEU A 53 -4.48 -0.80 -11.94
N SER A 54 -5.06 -1.99 -12.12
CA SER A 54 -5.90 -2.63 -11.11
C SER A 54 -5.31 -3.97 -10.69
N ILE A 55 -5.43 -4.32 -9.42
CA ILE A 55 -5.04 -5.62 -8.87
C ILE A 55 -6.22 -6.16 -8.07
N ASP A 56 -6.62 -7.38 -8.35
CA ASP A 56 -7.74 -8.03 -7.67
C ASP A 56 -7.29 -8.75 -6.39
N VAL A 57 -8.24 -9.02 -5.53
CA VAL A 57 -8.01 -9.82 -4.32
C VAL A 57 -7.50 -11.22 -4.71
N GLY A 58 -6.42 -11.66 -4.05
CA GLY A 58 -5.79 -12.96 -4.33
C GLY A 58 -4.95 -13.01 -5.60
N GLU A 59 -4.86 -11.91 -6.36
CA GLU A 59 -4.06 -11.86 -7.58
C GLU A 59 -2.55 -11.82 -7.28
N LEU A 60 -1.79 -12.60 -8.03
CA LEU A 60 -0.33 -12.51 -8.14
C LEU A 60 0.03 -11.80 -9.45
N ARG A 61 0.50 -10.57 -9.37
CA ARG A 61 0.89 -9.77 -10.52
C ARG A 61 2.40 -9.65 -10.67
N CYS A 62 2.95 -10.10 -11.79
CA CYS A 62 4.35 -9.88 -12.17
C CYS A 62 4.48 -8.60 -13.01
N ILE A 63 5.43 -7.72 -12.62
CA ILE A 63 5.73 -6.48 -13.34
C ILE A 63 7.16 -6.57 -13.87
N ILE A 64 7.30 -6.63 -15.19
CA ILE A 64 8.57 -6.80 -15.89
C ILE A 64 8.88 -5.54 -16.70
N GLY A 65 10.14 -5.20 -16.80
CA GLY A 65 10.61 -4.06 -17.61
C GLY A 65 12.06 -3.71 -17.31
N PRO A 66 12.71 -2.91 -18.15
CA PRO A 66 14.10 -2.50 -17.98
C PRO A 66 14.31 -1.66 -16.73
N ASN A 67 15.58 -1.43 -16.37
CA ASN A 67 15.91 -0.48 -15.31
C ASN A 67 15.49 0.93 -15.73
N GLY A 68 14.94 1.71 -14.81
CA GLY A 68 14.38 3.03 -15.11
C GLY A 68 12.94 3.05 -15.65
N ALA A 69 12.32 1.88 -15.91
CA ALA A 69 10.94 1.80 -16.40
C ALA A 69 9.85 2.21 -15.39
N GLY A 70 10.21 2.82 -14.26
CA GLY A 70 9.24 3.30 -13.25
C GLY A 70 8.71 2.25 -12.27
N LYS A 71 9.16 0.98 -12.34
CA LYS A 71 8.69 -0.10 -11.46
C LYS A 71 8.84 0.25 -9.96
N THR A 72 10.02 0.73 -9.58
CA THR A 72 10.31 1.16 -8.21
C THR A 72 9.47 2.37 -7.82
N THR A 73 9.35 3.35 -8.72
CA THR A 73 8.54 4.55 -8.49
C THR A 73 7.07 4.21 -8.26
N MET A 74 6.52 3.27 -9.03
CA MET A 74 5.15 2.79 -8.81
C MET A 74 4.99 2.17 -7.40
N MET A 75 5.92 1.32 -6.98
CA MET A 75 5.91 0.74 -5.63
C MET A 75 6.08 1.82 -4.55
N ASP A 76 6.93 2.82 -4.79
CA ASP A 76 7.13 3.95 -3.87
C ASP A 76 5.86 4.81 -3.75
N VAL A 77 5.07 4.94 -4.82
CA VAL A 77 3.76 5.63 -4.76
C VAL A 77 2.75 4.81 -3.95
N ILE A 78 2.64 3.51 -4.20
CA ILE A 78 1.70 2.62 -3.49
C ILE A 78 2.00 2.60 -1.98
N THR A 79 3.28 2.62 -1.60
CA THR A 79 3.68 2.61 -0.19
C THR A 79 3.72 3.99 0.46
N GLY A 80 3.44 5.08 -0.28
CA GLY A 80 3.41 6.45 0.21
C GLY A 80 4.77 7.12 0.36
N LYS A 81 5.86 6.46 -0.06
CA LYS A 81 7.21 7.00 -0.04
C LYS A 81 7.40 8.13 -1.05
N THR A 82 6.72 8.04 -2.20
CA THR A 82 6.68 9.07 -3.23
C THR A 82 5.24 9.53 -3.43
N ARG A 83 5.01 10.84 -3.42
CA ARG A 83 3.70 11.39 -3.77
C ARG A 83 3.60 11.62 -5.27
N PRO A 84 2.50 11.22 -5.93
CA PRO A 84 2.32 11.51 -7.34
C PRO A 84 2.03 13.01 -7.57
N ASP A 85 2.45 13.52 -8.73
CA ASP A 85 2.12 14.88 -9.18
C ASP A 85 0.63 14.98 -9.55
N SER A 86 0.07 13.90 -10.10
CA SER A 86 -1.34 13.77 -10.43
C SER A 86 -1.78 12.30 -10.41
N GLY A 87 -3.10 12.09 -10.43
CA GLY A 87 -3.72 10.77 -10.33
C GLY A 87 -4.04 10.39 -8.89
N LYS A 88 -4.57 9.20 -8.72
CA LYS A 88 -5.00 8.67 -7.42
C LYS A 88 -4.61 7.23 -7.25
N VAL A 89 -4.50 6.80 -6.01
CA VAL A 89 -4.27 5.40 -5.65
C VAL A 89 -5.26 5.01 -4.56
N PHE A 90 -6.08 4.00 -4.84
CA PHE A 90 -7.06 3.48 -3.91
C PHE A 90 -6.71 2.08 -3.44
N PHE A 91 -6.95 1.81 -2.16
CA PHE A 91 -6.80 0.49 -1.55
C PHE A 91 -8.11 0.08 -0.89
N GLY A 92 -8.52 -1.20 -1.07
CA GLY A 92 -9.79 -1.71 -0.54
C GLY A 92 -10.97 -0.85 -0.98
N GLN A 93 -11.00 -0.47 -2.25
CA GLN A 93 -12.04 0.26 -2.98
C GLN A 93 -12.26 1.73 -2.57
N THR A 94 -12.05 2.12 -1.32
CA THR A 94 -12.42 3.46 -0.83
C THR A 94 -11.30 4.25 -0.19
N MET A 95 -10.18 3.61 0.15
CA MET A 95 -9.09 4.24 0.89
C MET A 95 -8.11 4.92 -0.07
N ASP A 96 -8.11 6.26 -0.10
CA ASP A 96 -7.20 7.06 -0.96
C ASP A 96 -5.81 7.15 -0.32
N LEU A 97 -4.88 6.35 -0.83
CA LEU A 97 -3.49 6.28 -0.34
C LEU A 97 -2.70 7.56 -0.59
N THR A 98 -3.08 8.37 -1.59
CA THR A 98 -2.37 9.63 -1.89
C THR A 98 -2.49 10.67 -0.77
N ARG A 99 -3.47 10.50 0.12
CA ARG A 99 -3.71 11.35 1.29
C ARG A 99 -3.12 10.80 2.59
N MET A 100 -2.57 9.59 2.55
CA MET A 100 -2.04 8.90 3.71
C MET A 100 -0.52 9.04 3.81
N ARG A 101 0.03 8.83 5.01
CA ARG A 101 1.48 8.72 5.25
C ARG A 101 1.91 7.25 5.26
N GLU A 102 3.18 6.96 4.96
CA GLU A 102 3.73 5.60 4.97
C GLU A 102 3.29 4.74 6.18
N PRO A 103 3.37 5.22 7.44
CA PRO A 103 2.95 4.40 8.58
C PRO A 103 1.47 4.02 8.56
N GLN A 104 0.60 4.91 8.06
CA GLN A 104 -0.84 4.66 7.95
C GLN A 104 -1.13 3.63 6.86
N ILE A 105 -0.41 3.71 5.73
CA ILE A 105 -0.50 2.75 4.63
C ILE A 105 -0.02 1.37 5.08
N ALA A 106 1.09 1.30 5.82
CA ALA A 106 1.58 0.07 6.40
C ALA A 106 0.58 -0.55 7.41
N GLN A 107 -0.05 0.28 8.25
CA GLN A 107 -1.09 -0.16 9.19
C GLN A 107 -2.36 -0.66 8.47
N ALA A 108 -2.67 -0.12 7.29
CA ALA A 108 -3.77 -0.59 6.45
C ALA A 108 -3.50 -1.98 5.83
N GLY A 109 -2.26 -2.50 5.93
CA GLY A 109 -1.90 -3.84 5.48
C GLY A 109 -1.05 -3.88 4.21
N ILE A 110 -0.65 -2.73 3.67
CA ILE A 110 0.26 -2.69 2.51
C ILE A 110 1.70 -2.79 3.00
N GLY A 111 2.33 -3.92 2.72
CA GLY A 111 3.74 -4.17 3.05
C GLY A 111 4.61 -4.21 1.80
N ARG A 112 5.89 -3.84 1.95
CA ARG A 112 6.90 -3.99 0.92
C ARG A 112 8.10 -4.75 1.47
N LYS A 113 8.51 -5.80 0.75
CA LYS A 113 9.79 -6.46 1.02
C LYS A 113 10.90 -5.67 0.30
N PHE A 114 11.88 -5.19 1.06
CA PHE A 114 13.06 -4.56 0.49
C PHE A 114 14.02 -5.61 -0.09
N GLN A 115 14.81 -5.20 -1.10
CA GLN A 115 15.78 -6.10 -1.74
C GLN A 115 16.94 -6.46 -0.83
N LYS A 116 17.34 -5.54 0.06
CA LYS A 116 18.34 -5.81 1.08
C LYS A 116 17.63 -6.09 2.40
N PRO A 117 17.96 -7.19 3.10
CA PRO A 117 17.51 -7.40 4.46
C PRO A 117 17.97 -6.22 5.33
N THR A 118 17.04 -5.64 6.08
CA THR A 118 17.38 -4.58 7.04
C THR A 118 17.34 -5.20 8.41
N VAL A 119 18.49 -5.27 9.04
CA VAL A 119 18.65 -5.69 10.44
C VAL A 119 19.30 -4.55 11.22
N PHE A 120 18.98 -4.45 12.49
CA PHE A 120 19.66 -3.56 13.40
C PHE A 120 20.95 -4.23 13.86
N GLU A 121 22.09 -3.82 13.29
CA GLU A 121 23.40 -4.45 13.54
C GLU A 121 23.84 -4.37 15.01
N SER A 122 23.35 -3.37 15.75
CA SER A 122 23.59 -3.19 17.19
C SER A 122 22.73 -4.10 18.08
N HIS A 123 21.78 -4.83 17.51
CA HIS A 123 20.87 -5.70 18.24
C HIS A 123 21.24 -7.17 18.04
N THR A 124 20.88 -8.01 19.02
CA THR A 124 21.02 -9.46 18.88
C THR A 124 20.07 -10.00 17.81
N VAL A 125 20.30 -11.23 17.36
CA VAL A 125 19.37 -11.93 16.44
C VAL A 125 17.98 -12.03 17.07
N GLU A 126 17.91 -12.34 18.37
CA GLU A 126 16.68 -12.45 19.13
C GLU A 126 15.90 -11.13 19.16
N ASP A 127 16.58 -10.00 19.44
CA ASP A 127 15.94 -8.67 19.44
C ASP A 127 15.40 -8.31 18.04
N ASN A 128 16.15 -8.60 16.98
CA ASN A 128 15.70 -8.38 15.62
C ASN A 128 14.45 -9.22 15.28
N LEU A 129 14.38 -10.46 15.73
CA LEU A 129 13.21 -11.32 15.55
C LEU A 129 12.02 -10.82 16.39
N ARG A 130 12.24 -10.40 17.62
CA ARG A 130 11.21 -9.81 18.49
C ARG A 130 10.58 -8.57 17.87
N LEU A 131 11.37 -7.70 17.23
CA LEU A 131 10.84 -6.53 16.51
C LEU A 131 9.91 -6.90 15.34
N ALA A 132 10.04 -8.10 14.79
CA ALA A 132 9.19 -8.60 13.72
C ALA A 132 7.87 -9.22 14.23
N LEU A 133 7.73 -9.51 15.51
CA LEU A 133 6.52 -10.07 16.10
C LEU A 133 5.37 -9.05 16.03
N LYS A 134 4.16 -9.56 15.90
CA LYS A 134 2.93 -8.76 15.75
C LYS A 134 2.35 -8.27 17.09
N ASP A 135 3.11 -8.38 18.16
CA ASP A 135 2.70 -8.03 19.51
C ASP A 135 2.66 -6.52 19.77
N ASP A 136 2.24 -6.10 20.96
CA ASP A 136 2.01 -4.69 21.30
C ASP A 136 3.22 -3.80 20.97
N ARG A 137 3.16 -3.16 19.79
CA ARG A 137 4.24 -2.33 19.21
C ARG A 137 4.27 -0.91 19.77
N ARG A 138 3.71 -0.67 20.95
CA ARG A 138 3.88 0.62 21.62
C ARG A 138 5.34 0.81 21.98
N ALA A 139 5.88 1.99 21.67
CA ALA A 139 7.29 2.30 21.95
C ALA A 139 7.71 2.00 23.41
N ARG A 140 6.78 2.13 24.35
CA ARG A 140 7.00 1.76 25.77
C ARG A 140 7.14 0.25 25.98
N ALA A 141 6.35 -0.57 25.32
CA ALA A 141 6.44 -2.04 25.43
C ALA A 141 7.75 -2.55 24.82
N THR A 142 8.23 -1.91 23.75
CA THR A 142 9.50 -2.27 23.11
C THR A 142 10.73 -1.79 23.90
N LEU A 143 10.66 -0.60 24.53
CA LEU A 143 11.79 -0.03 25.28
C LEU A 143 11.93 -0.57 26.72
N PHE A 144 10.82 -1.05 27.32
CA PHE A 144 10.78 -1.53 28.70
C PHE A 144 10.31 -2.98 28.79
N TRP A 145 10.60 -3.76 27.76
CA TRP A 145 10.29 -5.18 27.74
C TRP A 145 10.88 -5.87 28.96
N ARG A 146 10.06 -6.56 29.72
CA ARG A 146 10.46 -7.52 30.76
C ARG A 146 9.90 -8.89 30.35
N ASP A 147 10.76 -9.86 30.22
CA ASP A 147 10.35 -11.25 29.98
C ASP A 147 9.27 -11.65 30.97
N SER A 148 8.10 -12.06 30.48
CA SER A 148 7.09 -12.68 31.33
C SER A 148 7.62 -14.05 31.82
N ALA A 149 7.23 -14.45 33.02
CA ALA A 149 7.70 -15.72 33.62
C ALA A 149 7.26 -16.95 32.80
N GLU A 150 6.30 -16.82 31.92
CA GLU A 150 5.76 -17.88 31.06
C GLU A 150 6.65 -18.23 29.87
N GLU A 151 7.56 -17.35 29.46
CA GLU A 151 8.46 -17.60 28.33
C GLU A 151 9.78 -18.26 28.69
N ARG A 152 9.98 -18.57 29.98
CA ARG A 152 11.19 -19.22 30.49
C ARG A 152 11.06 -20.72 30.81
N GLY A 153 9.97 -21.34 30.33
CA GLY A 153 9.69 -22.75 30.50
C GLY A 153 10.18 -23.62 29.34
#